data_f620f5cf6ffaf70ea1cdc129ada90ad3
#
_entry.id   f620f5cf6ffaf70ea1cdc129ada90ad3
#
_cell.length_a   1.000
_cell.length_b   1.000
_cell.length_c   1.000
_cell.angle_alpha   90.00
_cell.angle_beta   90.00
_cell.angle_gamma   90.00
#
_symmetry.space_group_name_H-M   'P 1'
#
loop_
_entity.id
_entity.type
_entity.pdbx_description
1 polymer ?
#
loop_
_entity_poly.entity_id
_entity_poly.type
_entity_poly.pdbx_seq_one_letter_code
_entity_poly.pdbx_strand_id
1 'polypeptide(L)'
;MDFDTLVIGAGAAGMMCAAHTGGRVLIVDHAKAPGEKIRISGGGRCNFTNMHCDPAAFISENPHFAKSALARYTQWDFIDLVDRHAIPWHEKTLGQLFCDTSAKDIIAMLRGLMQSAGAELLLSTEVSALKQTAGGFSFELNGTRRLTARRVVIATGGKSIPKMGATGYAYDVAPQFGHRVTPTEPALVPFTFPDRRFADISGVACPARITANGTSFDEAMLFTHRGLSGPAILQVSSYWAAGDPITVHLAPDTELGTVL
;
A
#
# COMPACT_ATOMS: atom_id res chain seq x y z
N MET A 1 -3.33 -4.15 32.88
CA MET A 1 -3.43 -3.97 31.44
C MET A 1 -3.32 -2.48 31.14
N ASP A 2 -2.28 -2.08 30.43
CA ASP A 2 -1.99 -0.66 30.19
C ASP A 2 -2.88 -0.12 29.08
N PHE A 3 -3.17 -0.94 28.05
CA PHE A 3 -3.99 -0.59 26.91
C PHE A 3 -4.99 -1.70 26.55
N ASP A 4 -6.11 -1.34 25.93
CA ASP A 4 -7.03 -2.31 25.33
C ASP A 4 -6.51 -2.79 23.98
N THR A 5 -5.89 -1.89 23.20
CA THR A 5 -5.34 -2.22 21.88
C THR A 5 -4.01 -1.52 21.65
N LEU A 6 -3.00 -2.30 21.22
CA LEU A 6 -1.78 -1.81 20.61
C LEU A 6 -1.93 -1.89 19.10
N VAL A 7 -1.69 -0.78 18.38
CA VAL A 7 -1.58 -0.73 16.92
C VAL A 7 -0.12 -0.46 16.55
N ILE A 8 0.50 -1.34 15.79
CA ILE A 8 1.89 -1.21 15.35
C ILE A 8 1.90 -0.74 13.90
N GLY A 9 2.35 0.49 13.67
CA GLY A 9 2.37 1.18 12.38
C GLY A 9 1.34 2.31 12.30
N ALA A 10 1.79 3.55 12.12
CA ALA A 10 0.96 4.75 11.96
C ALA A 10 0.82 5.15 10.48
N GLY A 11 0.65 4.16 9.60
CA GLY A 11 0.22 4.33 8.21
C GLY A 11 -1.29 4.48 8.07
N ALA A 12 -1.81 4.42 6.84
CA ALA A 12 -3.25 4.53 6.56
C ALA A 12 -4.08 3.53 7.37
N ALA A 13 -3.73 2.25 7.32
CA ALA A 13 -4.45 1.19 8.02
C ALA A 13 -4.40 1.35 9.54
N GLY A 14 -3.23 1.69 10.10
CA GLY A 14 -3.09 1.84 11.55
C GLY A 14 -3.82 3.04 12.10
N MET A 15 -3.73 4.20 11.46
CA MET A 15 -4.46 5.40 11.87
C MET A 15 -5.98 5.19 11.77
N MET A 16 -6.45 4.56 10.69
CA MET A 16 -7.87 4.25 10.52
C MET A 16 -8.35 3.24 11.56
N CYS A 17 -7.56 2.21 11.87
CA CYS A 17 -7.85 1.26 12.93
C CYS A 17 -7.94 1.96 14.29
N ALA A 18 -6.96 2.79 14.64
CA ALA A 18 -6.94 3.52 15.90
C ALA A 18 -8.12 4.48 16.07
N ALA A 19 -8.60 5.07 14.96
CA ALA A 19 -9.76 5.96 14.95
C ALA A 19 -11.09 5.23 15.23
N HIS A 20 -11.17 3.92 14.94
CA HIS A 20 -12.42 3.15 15.06
C HIS A 20 -12.37 2.09 16.17
N THR A 21 -11.26 1.97 16.85
CA THR A 21 -11.10 1.02 17.97
C THR A 21 -11.43 1.70 19.28
N GLY A 22 -12.41 1.17 19.99
CA GLY A 22 -12.78 1.69 21.31
C GLY A 22 -11.80 1.29 22.42
N GLY A 23 -11.90 1.97 23.57
CA GLY A 23 -11.05 1.76 24.75
C GLY A 23 -9.73 2.54 24.67
N ARG A 24 -8.77 2.18 25.53
CA ARG A 24 -7.42 2.80 25.52
C ARG A 24 -6.59 2.22 24.38
N VAL A 25 -6.29 3.05 23.39
CA VAL A 25 -5.52 2.66 22.20
C VAL A 25 -4.17 3.32 22.23
N LEU A 26 -3.11 2.52 22.05
CA LEU A 26 -1.76 2.97 21.78
C LEU A 26 -1.42 2.65 20.33
N ILE A 27 -1.06 3.66 19.53
CA ILE A 27 -0.49 3.48 18.20
C ILE A 27 0.99 3.86 18.21
N VAL A 28 1.83 2.99 17.65
CA VAL A 28 3.29 3.13 17.70
C VAL A 28 3.86 3.06 16.28
N ASP A 29 4.78 3.95 15.95
CA ASP A 29 5.54 3.88 14.70
C ASP A 29 7.02 4.22 14.92
N HIS A 30 7.91 3.50 14.23
CA HIS A 30 9.36 3.77 14.27
C HIS A 30 9.73 5.04 13.47
N ALA A 31 8.88 5.48 12.55
CA ALA A 31 9.08 6.70 11.78
C ALA A 31 8.95 7.97 12.63
N LYS A 32 9.56 9.06 12.17
CA LYS A 32 9.48 10.38 12.81
C LYS A 32 8.14 11.08 12.57
N ALA A 33 7.37 10.63 11.59
CA ALA A 33 6.08 11.18 11.25
C ALA A 33 5.11 10.06 10.82
N PRO A 34 3.79 10.21 11.09
CA PRO A 34 2.81 9.24 10.61
C PRO A 34 2.55 9.41 9.11
N GLY A 35 2.12 8.34 8.47
CA GLY A 35 1.65 8.38 7.08
C GLY A 35 2.75 8.57 6.04
N GLU A 36 3.98 8.11 6.29
CA GLU A 36 5.11 8.32 5.37
C GLU A 36 4.83 7.83 3.93
N LYS A 37 4.21 6.65 3.76
CA LYS A 37 3.83 6.16 2.43
C LYS A 37 2.68 6.96 1.80
N ILE A 38 1.74 7.48 2.61
CA ILE A 38 0.68 8.37 2.13
C ILE A 38 1.32 9.64 1.56
N ARG A 39 2.28 10.22 2.29
CA ARG A 39 2.96 11.48 1.94
C ARG A 39 3.54 11.50 0.53
N ILE A 40 4.09 10.38 0.07
CA ILE A 40 4.72 10.28 -1.25
C ILE A 40 3.79 9.69 -2.33
N SER A 41 2.67 9.11 -1.93
CA SER A 41 1.76 8.47 -2.87
C SER A 41 1.18 9.49 -3.85
N GLY A 42 0.95 9.05 -5.08
CA GLY A 42 0.42 9.90 -6.13
C GLY A 42 1.26 11.16 -6.43
N GLY A 43 2.59 11.07 -6.28
CA GLY A 43 3.46 12.23 -6.45
C GLY A 43 3.25 13.33 -5.40
N GLY A 44 2.85 12.96 -4.18
CA GLY A 44 2.56 13.87 -3.07
C GLY A 44 1.12 14.41 -3.03
N ARG A 45 0.24 13.92 -3.94
CA ARG A 45 -1.18 14.26 -3.97
C ARG A 45 -2.10 13.15 -3.49
N CYS A 46 -1.57 12.05 -3.03
CA CYS A 46 -2.30 10.87 -2.55
C CYS A 46 -3.31 10.33 -3.56
N ASN A 47 -2.98 9.29 -4.31
CA ASN A 47 -4.00 8.47 -4.93
C ASN A 47 -4.72 7.71 -3.82
N PHE A 48 -5.82 8.27 -3.30
CA PHE A 48 -6.41 7.77 -2.07
C PHE A 48 -7.41 6.63 -2.27
N THR A 49 -8.01 6.52 -3.46
CA THR A 49 -8.83 5.37 -3.87
C THR A 49 -9.03 5.32 -5.38
N ASN A 50 -9.80 4.32 -5.85
CA ASN A 50 -10.23 4.16 -7.22
C ASN A 50 -11.74 3.91 -7.25
N MET A 51 -12.47 4.58 -8.14
CA MET A 51 -13.93 4.42 -8.32
C MET A 51 -14.31 2.98 -8.72
N HIS A 52 -13.41 2.29 -9.43
CA HIS A 52 -13.60 0.93 -9.91
C HIS A 52 -12.90 -0.11 -9.01
N CYS A 53 -12.88 0.13 -7.70
CA CYS A 53 -12.29 -0.80 -6.74
C CYS A 53 -13.10 -2.11 -6.72
N ASP A 54 -12.53 -3.18 -7.28
CA ASP A 54 -13.15 -4.50 -7.34
C ASP A 54 -12.26 -5.52 -6.60
N PRO A 55 -12.84 -6.46 -5.84
CA PRO A 55 -12.07 -7.52 -5.18
C PRO A 55 -11.18 -8.35 -6.11
N ALA A 56 -11.53 -8.47 -7.40
CA ALA A 56 -10.72 -9.18 -8.38
C ALA A 56 -9.35 -8.51 -8.65
N ALA A 57 -9.23 -7.21 -8.40
CA ALA A 57 -7.96 -6.48 -8.51
C ALA A 57 -6.98 -6.75 -7.35
N PHE A 58 -7.42 -7.46 -6.31
CA PHE A 58 -6.60 -7.84 -5.15
C PHE A 58 -6.05 -9.24 -5.31
N ILE A 59 -4.89 -9.34 -5.95
CA ILE A 59 -4.26 -10.60 -6.33
C ILE A 59 -3.71 -11.33 -5.11
N SER A 60 -4.09 -12.59 -4.91
CA SER A 60 -3.63 -13.43 -3.81
C SER A 60 -3.92 -14.91 -4.11
N GLU A 61 -3.24 -15.85 -3.43
CA GLU A 61 -3.56 -17.29 -3.49
C GLU A 61 -5.03 -17.57 -3.10
N ASN A 62 -5.61 -16.73 -2.25
CA ASN A 62 -7.02 -16.78 -1.89
C ASN A 62 -7.79 -15.62 -2.54
N PRO A 63 -8.48 -15.82 -3.67
CA PRO A 63 -9.22 -14.76 -4.37
C PRO A 63 -10.40 -14.19 -3.58
N HIS A 64 -10.75 -14.80 -2.45
CA HIS A 64 -11.82 -14.34 -1.56
C HIS A 64 -11.32 -13.52 -0.38
N PHE A 65 -9.99 -13.41 -0.19
CA PHE A 65 -9.39 -12.79 0.99
C PHE A 65 -9.88 -11.36 1.25
N ALA A 66 -9.94 -10.52 0.21
CA ALA A 66 -10.31 -9.12 0.34
C ALA A 66 -11.83 -8.86 0.34
N LYS A 67 -12.65 -9.81 -0.16
CA LYS A 67 -14.08 -9.58 -0.44
C LYS A 67 -14.87 -9.05 0.75
N SER A 68 -14.72 -9.68 1.91
CA SER A 68 -15.48 -9.28 3.11
C SER A 68 -15.08 -7.90 3.64
N ALA A 69 -13.79 -7.56 3.57
CA ALA A 69 -13.30 -6.25 4.00
C ALA A 69 -13.81 -5.15 3.07
N LEU A 70 -13.67 -5.34 1.77
CA LEU A 70 -14.10 -4.37 0.74
C LEU A 70 -15.63 -4.19 0.70
N ALA A 71 -16.42 -5.22 1.03
CA ALA A 71 -17.87 -5.12 1.12
C ALA A 71 -18.34 -4.38 2.39
N ARG A 72 -17.53 -4.36 3.45
CA ARG A 72 -17.88 -3.68 4.72
C ARG A 72 -17.42 -2.23 4.76
N TYR A 73 -16.40 -1.89 4.03
CA TYR A 73 -15.88 -0.54 3.89
C TYR A 73 -15.42 -0.36 2.44
N THR A 74 -16.26 0.29 1.68
CA THR A 74 -16.13 0.46 0.24
C THR A 74 -15.31 1.70 -0.10
N GLN A 75 -14.91 1.84 -1.36
CA GLN A 75 -14.33 3.08 -1.86
C GLN A 75 -15.25 4.28 -1.66
N TRP A 76 -16.56 4.09 -1.74
CA TRP A 76 -17.57 5.15 -1.57
C TRP A 76 -17.63 5.64 -0.12
N ASP A 77 -17.47 4.73 0.86
CA ASP A 77 -17.39 5.11 2.27
C ASP A 77 -16.15 5.97 2.56
N PHE A 78 -15.03 5.69 1.85
CA PHE A 78 -13.83 6.50 2.01
C PHE A 78 -13.95 7.84 1.28
N ILE A 79 -14.55 7.90 0.09
CA ILE A 79 -14.85 9.16 -0.62
C ILE A 79 -15.73 10.05 0.24
N ASP A 80 -16.83 9.51 0.80
CA ASP A 80 -17.71 10.25 1.71
C ASP A 80 -16.97 10.77 2.95
N LEU A 81 -16.02 9.99 3.49
CA LEU A 81 -15.17 10.46 4.59
C LEU A 81 -14.30 11.65 4.17
N VAL A 82 -13.68 11.61 2.98
CA VAL A 82 -12.86 12.70 2.42
C VAL A 82 -13.72 13.95 2.21
N ASP A 83 -14.92 13.79 1.66
CA ASP A 83 -15.88 14.88 1.41
C ASP A 83 -16.35 15.54 2.71
N ARG A 84 -16.67 14.75 3.74
CA ARG A 84 -17.04 15.26 5.07
C ARG A 84 -15.94 16.09 5.74
N HIS A 85 -14.69 15.87 5.36
CA HIS A 85 -13.55 16.67 5.83
C HIS A 85 -13.19 17.82 4.87
N ALA A 86 -14.03 18.08 3.86
CA ALA A 86 -13.86 19.14 2.88
C ALA A 86 -12.49 19.13 2.20
N ILE A 87 -11.93 17.92 1.94
CA ILE A 87 -10.69 17.75 1.20
C ILE A 87 -11.01 17.75 -0.30
N PRO A 88 -10.57 18.74 -1.08
CA PRO A 88 -10.86 18.78 -2.51
C PRO A 88 -10.05 17.71 -3.26
N TRP A 89 -10.72 17.09 -4.24
CA TRP A 89 -10.13 15.99 -5.03
C TRP A 89 -10.68 15.99 -6.46
N HIS A 90 -9.99 15.29 -7.35
CA HIS A 90 -10.41 15.06 -8.73
C HIS A 90 -10.13 13.62 -9.16
N GLU A 91 -10.88 13.16 -10.14
CA GLU A 91 -10.55 11.96 -10.90
C GLU A 91 -9.52 12.31 -11.98
N LYS A 92 -8.46 11.51 -12.05
CA LYS A 92 -7.39 11.67 -13.05
C LYS A 92 -7.66 10.81 -14.29
N THR A 93 -7.40 9.51 -14.21
CA THR A 93 -7.60 8.54 -15.28
C THR A 93 -8.03 7.21 -14.65
N LEU A 94 -8.87 6.45 -15.37
CA LEU A 94 -9.27 5.08 -14.99
C LEU A 94 -9.80 4.98 -13.56
N GLY A 95 -10.56 5.97 -13.12
CA GLY A 95 -11.17 5.99 -11.80
C GLY A 95 -10.24 6.34 -10.64
N GLN A 96 -8.99 6.71 -10.89
CA GLN A 96 -8.02 7.08 -9.84
C GLN A 96 -8.36 8.45 -9.24
N LEU A 97 -8.51 8.54 -7.92
CA LEU A 97 -8.85 9.76 -7.21
C LEU A 97 -7.65 10.34 -6.46
N PHE A 98 -7.39 11.62 -6.67
CA PHE A 98 -6.26 12.36 -6.10
C PHE A 98 -6.73 13.59 -5.35
N CYS A 99 -6.07 13.93 -4.24
CA CYS A 99 -6.26 15.24 -3.62
C CYS A 99 -5.75 16.35 -4.54
N ASP A 100 -6.49 17.47 -4.60
CA ASP A 100 -6.09 18.62 -5.40
C ASP A 100 -4.85 19.32 -4.84
N THR A 101 -4.72 19.35 -3.52
CA THR A 101 -3.69 20.09 -2.80
C THR A 101 -2.53 19.19 -2.41
N SER A 102 -2.70 18.29 -1.45
CA SER A 102 -1.59 17.53 -0.86
C SER A 102 -2.05 16.21 -0.22
N ALA A 103 -1.19 15.21 -0.29
CA ALA A 103 -1.30 13.97 0.50
C ALA A 103 -1.35 14.24 2.03
N LYS A 104 -0.88 15.40 2.46
CA LYS A 104 -0.91 15.82 3.89
C LYS A 104 -2.33 16.00 4.41
N ASP A 105 -3.30 16.31 3.54
CA ASP A 105 -4.69 16.51 3.94
C ASP A 105 -5.31 15.20 4.42
N ILE A 106 -5.06 14.10 3.71
CA ILE A 106 -5.45 12.75 4.15
C ILE A 106 -4.75 12.37 5.48
N ILE A 107 -3.46 12.69 5.62
CA ILE A 107 -2.74 12.43 6.87
C ILE A 107 -3.35 13.25 8.02
N ALA A 108 -3.66 14.53 7.80
CA ALA A 108 -4.27 15.40 8.81
C ALA A 108 -5.65 14.90 9.22
N MET A 109 -6.48 14.48 8.25
CA MET A 109 -7.79 13.87 8.49
C MET A 109 -7.67 12.63 9.38
N LEU A 110 -6.84 11.66 8.99
CA LEU A 110 -6.66 10.42 9.75
C LEU A 110 -6.11 10.66 11.16
N ARG A 111 -5.17 11.60 11.30
CA ARG A 111 -4.67 12.02 12.62
C ARG A 111 -5.77 12.64 13.48
N GLY A 112 -6.57 13.54 12.91
CA GLY A 112 -7.70 14.15 13.61
C GLY A 112 -8.69 13.12 14.11
N LEU A 113 -9.04 12.14 13.27
CA LEU A 113 -9.96 11.06 13.63
C LEU A 113 -9.43 10.21 14.80
N MET A 114 -8.17 9.75 14.74
CA MET A 114 -7.62 8.95 15.83
C MET A 114 -7.44 9.77 17.13
N GLN A 115 -7.10 11.07 17.04
CA GLN A 115 -7.02 11.96 18.20
C GLN A 115 -8.39 12.16 18.83
N SER A 116 -9.44 12.37 18.03
CA SER A 116 -10.82 12.48 18.49
C SER A 116 -11.32 11.21 19.18
N ALA A 117 -10.81 10.05 18.76
CA ALA A 117 -11.06 8.76 19.41
C ALA A 117 -10.21 8.54 20.70
N GLY A 118 -9.34 9.48 21.07
CA GLY A 118 -8.50 9.39 22.26
C GLY A 118 -7.30 8.44 22.14
N ALA A 119 -6.88 8.08 20.93
CA ALA A 119 -5.71 7.22 20.72
C ALA A 119 -4.40 7.96 21.03
N GLU A 120 -3.52 7.30 21.78
CA GLU A 120 -2.16 7.79 22.08
C GLU A 120 -1.21 7.41 20.94
N LEU A 121 -0.50 8.39 20.36
CA LEU A 121 0.49 8.17 19.29
C LEU A 121 1.92 8.35 19.81
N LEU A 122 2.73 7.30 19.64
CA LEU A 122 4.18 7.35 19.86
C LEU A 122 4.93 7.13 18.55
N LEU A 123 5.68 8.13 18.16
CA LEU A 123 6.58 8.12 16.99
C LEU A 123 8.02 7.87 17.43
N SER A 124 8.91 7.56 16.47
CA SER A 124 10.31 7.20 16.73
C SER A 124 10.42 6.11 17.80
N THR A 125 9.49 5.16 17.76
CA THR A 125 9.35 4.12 18.79
C THR A 125 9.22 2.75 18.14
N GLU A 126 10.10 1.85 18.53
CA GLU A 126 10.11 0.46 18.07
C GLU A 126 9.42 -0.45 19.07
N VAL A 127 8.70 -1.44 18.55
CA VAL A 127 8.10 -2.52 19.36
C VAL A 127 8.95 -3.76 19.23
N SER A 128 9.37 -4.29 20.37
CA SER A 128 10.13 -5.54 20.47
C SER A 128 9.54 -6.48 21.53
N ALA A 129 10.07 -7.69 21.62
CA ALA A 129 9.70 -8.70 22.62
C ALA A 129 8.18 -8.94 22.74
N LEU A 130 7.45 -8.85 21.61
CA LEU A 130 6.02 -9.11 21.60
C LEU A 130 5.73 -10.57 21.92
N LYS A 131 4.95 -10.82 22.98
CA LYS A 131 4.63 -12.17 23.47
C LYS A 131 3.17 -12.24 23.88
N GLN A 132 2.55 -13.39 23.64
CA GLN A 132 1.22 -13.69 24.18
C GLN A 132 1.32 -14.03 25.66
N THR A 133 0.34 -13.59 26.43
CA THR A 133 0.17 -13.84 27.85
C THR A 133 -1.25 -14.37 28.15
N ALA A 134 -1.51 -14.84 29.35
CA ALA A 134 -2.84 -15.34 29.72
C ALA A 134 -3.97 -14.30 29.55
N GLY A 135 -3.68 -12.99 29.61
CA GLY A 135 -4.68 -11.93 29.52
C GLY A 135 -4.59 -11.08 28.25
N GLY A 136 -3.69 -11.37 27.31
CA GLY A 136 -3.45 -10.57 26.11
C GLY A 136 -2.00 -10.66 25.64
N PHE A 137 -1.33 -9.52 25.56
CA PHE A 137 0.04 -9.43 25.03
C PHE A 137 0.91 -8.56 25.91
N SER A 138 2.19 -8.90 26.03
CA SER A 138 3.25 -8.06 26.56
C SER A 138 4.21 -7.66 25.46
N PHE A 139 4.76 -6.47 25.51
CA PHE A 139 5.70 -5.93 24.54
C PHE A 139 6.63 -4.91 25.16
N GLU A 140 7.72 -4.59 24.50
CA GLU A 140 8.67 -3.57 24.93
C GLU A 140 8.74 -2.44 23.90
N LEU A 141 8.78 -1.21 24.39
CA LEU A 141 9.02 0.00 23.60
C LEU A 141 10.49 0.38 23.71
N ASN A 142 11.18 0.50 22.58
CA ASN A 142 12.61 0.84 22.48
C ASN A 142 13.49 -0.02 23.40
N GLY A 143 13.12 -1.29 23.62
CA GLY A 143 13.85 -2.26 24.44
C GLY A 143 13.93 -1.94 25.94
N THR A 144 13.22 -0.92 26.44
CA THR A 144 13.34 -0.44 27.83
C THR A 144 12.03 -0.44 28.60
N ARG A 145 10.93 -0.04 27.97
CA ARG A 145 9.63 0.12 28.62
C ARG A 145 8.70 -1.04 28.31
N ARG A 146 8.46 -1.92 29.26
CA ARG A 146 7.50 -3.03 29.12
C ARG A 146 6.08 -2.57 29.42
N LEU A 147 5.18 -2.94 28.51
CA LEU A 147 3.74 -2.63 28.57
C LEU A 147 2.93 -3.88 28.20
N THR A 148 1.62 -3.78 28.45
CA THR A 148 0.64 -4.82 28.14
C THR A 148 -0.54 -4.28 27.36
N ALA A 149 -1.10 -5.08 26.45
CA ALA A 149 -2.33 -4.78 25.73
C ALA A 149 -3.21 -6.03 25.61
N ARG A 150 -4.52 -5.84 25.60
CA ARG A 150 -5.46 -6.96 25.41
C ARG A 150 -5.41 -7.49 23.98
N ARG A 151 -5.23 -6.60 23.00
CA ARG A 151 -5.19 -6.90 21.58
C ARG A 151 -3.99 -6.23 20.92
N VAL A 152 -3.50 -6.84 19.85
CA VAL A 152 -2.46 -6.26 19.01
C VAL A 152 -2.94 -6.26 17.56
N VAL A 153 -2.74 -5.13 16.90
CA VAL A 153 -2.98 -4.97 15.45
C VAL A 153 -1.66 -4.65 14.78
N ILE A 154 -1.26 -5.49 13.83
CA ILE A 154 -0.06 -5.28 13.03
C ILE A 154 -0.47 -4.53 11.77
N ALA A 155 -0.11 -3.26 11.66
CA ALA A 155 -0.43 -2.36 10.55
C ALA A 155 0.82 -1.75 9.90
N THR A 156 1.94 -2.45 9.96
CA THR A 156 3.26 -1.97 9.51
C THR A 156 3.42 -1.88 7.99
N GLY A 157 2.45 -2.42 7.25
CA GLY A 157 2.53 -2.52 5.79
C GLY A 157 3.52 -3.59 5.31
N GLY A 158 3.75 -3.62 4.02
CA GLY A 158 4.65 -4.58 3.38
C GLY A 158 6.06 -4.02 3.15
N LYS A 159 6.92 -4.82 2.51
CA LYS A 159 8.35 -4.53 2.24
C LYS A 159 8.59 -3.46 1.16
N SER A 160 7.52 -2.87 0.58
CA SER A 160 7.67 -1.86 -0.47
C SER A 160 8.41 -0.61 0.03
N ILE A 161 9.31 -0.09 -0.81
CA ILE A 161 10.12 1.11 -0.55
C ILE A 161 10.96 0.99 0.74
N PRO A 162 11.96 0.09 0.77
CA PRO A 162 12.78 -0.14 1.98
C PRO A 162 13.49 1.12 2.50
N LYS A 163 13.83 2.07 1.60
CA LYS A 163 14.46 3.36 1.96
C LYS A 163 13.59 4.24 2.89
N MET A 164 12.29 3.95 2.98
CA MET A 164 11.36 4.62 3.89
C MET A 164 11.11 3.84 5.18
N GLY A 165 11.99 2.90 5.53
CA GLY A 165 11.86 2.12 6.75
C GLY A 165 10.87 0.95 6.65
N ALA A 166 10.46 0.55 5.42
CA ALA A 166 9.66 -0.66 5.27
C ALA A 166 10.48 -1.88 5.70
N THR A 167 10.01 -2.56 6.74
CA THR A 167 10.61 -3.78 7.29
C THR A 167 9.76 -5.00 6.99
N GLY A 168 10.27 -6.18 7.26
CA GLY A 168 9.49 -7.41 7.25
C GLY A 168 8.77 -7.71 8.56
N TYR A 169 8.67 -6.77 9.49
CA TYR A 169 8.18 -6.99 10.86
C TYR A 169 6.89 -7.82 10.94
N ALA A 170 5.87 -7.48 10.13
CA ALA A 170 4.62 -8.23 10.11
C ALA A 170 4.83 -9.71 9.71
N TYR A 171 5.71 -9.97 8.75
CA TYR A 171 6.01 -11.31 8.26
C TYR A 171 6.85 -12.13 9.25
N ASP A 172 7.67 -11.46 10.06
CA ASP A 172 8.48 -12.10 11.11
C ASP A 172 7.63 -12.41 12.35
N VAL A 173 6.66 -11.55 12.68
CA VAL A 173 5.79 -11.70 13.85
C VAL A 173 4.67 -12.70 13.61
N ALA A 174 4.05 -12.74 12.43
CA ALA A 174 2.90 -13.59 12.16
C ALA A 174 3.15 -15.09 12.45
N PRO A 175 4.28 -15.71 12.06
CA PRO A 175 4.59 -17.10 12.40
C PRO A 175 4.71 -17.37 13.90
N GLN A 176 5.12 -16.37 14.71
CA GLN A 176 5.22 -16.53 16.18
C GLN A 176 3.87 -16.82 16.82
N PHE A 177 2.77 -16.42 16.15
CA PHE A 177 1.39 -16.65 16.58
C PHE A 177 0.67 -17.72 15.75
N GLY A 178 1.43 -18.57 15.04
CA GLY A 178 0.90 -19.71 14.31
C GLY A 178 0.26 -19.37 12.95
N HIS A 179 0.45 -18.15 12.43
CA HIS A 179 -0.04 -17.79 11.09
C HIS A 179 0.92 -18.24 10.00
N ARG A 180 0.37 -18.81 8.94
CA ARG A 180 1.11 -19.06 7.70
C ARG A 180 1.22 -17.75 6.90
N VAL A 181 2.44 -17.40 6.51
CA VAL A 181 2.71 -16.32 5.57
C VAL A 181 3.00 -16.93 4.20
N THR A 182 2.24 -16.54 3.20
CA THR A 182 2.50 -16.93 1.81
C THR A 182 3.77 -16.23 1.29
N PRO A 183 4.48 -16.79 0.30
CA PRO A 183 5.59 -16.11 -0.34
C PRO A 183 5.20 -14.71 -0.80
N THR A 184 6.08 -13.75 -0.56
CA THR A 184 5.85 -12.36 -0.95
C THR A 184 6.62 -12.05 -2.22
N GLU A 185 5.91 -11.60 -3.27
CA GLU A 185 6.48 -11.22 -4.55
C GLU A 185 6.38 -9.71 -4.77
N PRO A 186 7.33 -9.09 -5.51
CA PRO A 186 7.20 -7.71 -5.92
C PRO A 186 5.99 -7.53 -6.85
N ALA A 187 5.21 -6.48 -6.61
CA ALA A 187 4.08 -6.09 -7.46
C ALA A 187 4.14 -4.60 -7.77
N LEU A 188 3.61 -4.18 -8.91
CA LEU A 188 3.67 -2.81 -9.41
C LEU A 188 5.11 -2.29 -9.50
N VAL A 189 5.99 -3.11 -10.07
CA VAL A 189 7.43 -2.81 -10.22
C VAL A 189 7.85 -2.74 -11.68
N PRO A 190 8.91 -1.96 -12.01
CA PRO A 190 9.48 -1.95 -13.35
C PRO A 190 10.23 -3.25 -13.64
N PHE A 191 10.31 -3.63 -14.92
CA PHE A 191 11.24 -4.67 -15.39
C PHE A 191 12.62 -4.07 -15.64
N THR A 192 13.65 -4.78 -15.20
CA THR A 192 15.05 -4.35 -15.37
C THR A 192 15.83 -5.34 -16.22
N PHE A 193 16.72 -4.83 -17.06
CA PHE A 193 17.59 -5.61 -17.91
C PHE A 193 19.05 -5.32 -17.55
N PRO A 194 19.86 -6.35 -17.22
CA PRO A 194 21.26 -6.16 -16.84
C PRO A 194 22.11 -5.49 -17.90
N ASP A 195 21.82 -5.73 -19.17
CA ASP A 195 22.52 -5.18 -20.35
C ASP A 195 22.13 -3.73 -20.69
N ARG A 196 21.17 -3.14 -19.95
CA ARG A 196 20.68 -1.78 -20.17
C ARG A 196 20.27 -1.46 -21.62
N ARG A 197 19.73 -2.44 -22.34
CA ARG A 197 19.43 -2.39 -23.78
C ARG A 197 18.54 -1.22 -24.23
N PHE A 198 17.89 -0.53 -23.33
CA PHE A 198 17.01 0.61 -23.60
C PHE A 198 17.58 1.95 -23.11
N ALA A 199 18.86 2.01 -22.73
CA ALA A 199 19.45 3.22 -22.16
C ALA A 199 19.39 4.42 -23.12
N ASP A 200 19.63 4.18 -24.42
CA ASP A 200 19.68 5.23 -25.45
C ASP A 200 18.32 5.87 -25.73
N ILE A 201 17.21 5.18 -25.42
CA ILE A 201 15.85 5.68 -25.59
C ILE A 201 15.17 5.95 -24.22
N SER A 202 15.97 6.10 -23.18
CA SER A 202 15.46 6.41 -21.84
C SER A 202 14.68 7.72 -21.83
N GLY A 203 13.48 7.69 -21.25
CA GLY A 203 12.55 8.82 -21.18
C GLY A 203 11.49 8.80 -22.28
N VAL A 204 11.62 7.97 -23.30
CA VAL A 204 10.56 7.79 -24.31
C VAL A 204 9.40 7.02 -23.71
N ALA A 205 8.19 7.54 -23.90
CA ALA A 205 6.94 6.87 -23.54
C ALA A 205 6.06 6.68 -24.77
N CYS A 206 5.37 5.56 -24.85
CA CYS A 206 4.42 5.29 -25.94
C CYS A 206 3.21 4.49 -25.42
N PRO A 207 2.03 4.62 -26.05
CA PRO A 207 0.92 3.70 -25.82
C PRO A 207 1.34 2.28 -26.17
N ALA A 208 0.96 1.33 -25.33
CA ALA A 208 1.29 -0.07 -25.57
C ALA A 208 0.25 -0.99 -24.91
N ARG A 209 0.04 -2.17 -25.50
CA ARG A 209 -0.61 -3.30 -24.83
C ARG A 209 0.47 -4.24 -24.32
N ILE A 210 0.48 -4.44 -23.00
CA ILE A 210 1.45 -5.36 -22.37
C ILE A 210 0.68 -6.54 -21.80
N THR A 211 1.13 -7.75 -22.12
CA THR A 211 0.51 -9.00 -21.69
C THR A 211 1.50 -9.87 -20.94
N ALA A 212 1.10 -10.41 -19.80
CA ALA A 212 1.77 -11.49 -19.08
C ALA A 212 0.74 -12.46 -18.51
N ASN A 213 0.99 -13.75 -18.61
CA ASN A 213 0.14 -14.82 -18.07
C ASN A 213 -1.36 -14.64 -18.38
N GLY A 214 -1.67 -14.23 -19.61
CA GLY A 214 -3.06 -14.06 -20.08
C GLY A 214 -3.74 -12.76 -19.66
N THR A 215 -3.09 -11.92 -18.85
CA THR A 215 -3.62 -10.62 -18.43
C THR A 215 -2.95 -9.50 -19.22
N SER A 216 -3.75 -8.56 -19.73
CA SER A 216 -3.27 -7.44 -20.57
C SER A 216 -3.66 -6.09 -19.98
N PHE A 217 -2.79 -5.09 -20.21
CA PHE A 217 -3.04 -3.68 -19.86
C PHE A 217 -2.71 -2.78 -21.04
N ASP A 218 -3.66 -1.88 -21.37
CA ASP A 218 -3.55 -0.89 -22.44
C ASP A 218 -3.31 0.48 -21.82
N GLU A 219 -2.05 0.84 -21.62
CA GLU A 219 -1.63 2.14 -21.11
C GLU A 219 -0.24 2.51 -21.60
N ALA A 220 0.29 3.65 -21.15
CA ALA A 220 1.64 4.06 -21.50
C ALA A 220 2.70 3.11 -20.93
N MET A 221 3.65 2.74 -21.78
CA MET A 221 4.92 2.13 -21.42
C MET A 221 6.02 3.17 -21.48
N LEU A 222 6.96 3.13 -20.55
CA LEU A 222 8.09 4.05 -20.46
C LEU A 222 9.41 3.27 -20.56
N PHE A 223 10.26 3.65 -21.49
CA PHE A 223 11.64 3.20 -21.53
C PHE A 223 12.48 3.93 -20.49
N THR A 224 13.29 3.19 -19.74
CA THR A 224 14.20 3.75 -18.73
C THR A 224 15.62 3.26 -18.94
N HIS A 225 16.58 3.95 -18.37
CA HIS A 225 17.99 3.54 -18.41
C HIS A 225 18.25 2.13 -17.82
N ARG A 226 17.31 1.55 -17.10
CA ARG A 226 17.41 0.21 -16.50
C ARG A 226 16.50 -0.81 -17.16
N GLY A 227 15.51 -0.37 -17.93
CA GLY A 227 14.54 -1.27 -18.53
C GLY A 227 13.20 -0.61 -18.85
N LEU A 228 12.11 -1.28 -18.52
CA LEU A 228 10.75 -0.86 -18.84
C LEU A 228 9.98 -0.48 -17.58
N SER A 229 9.20 0.59 -17.66
CA SER A 229 8.32 1.10 -16.62
C SER A 229 7.05 1.68 -17.27
N GLY A 230 6.34 2.53 -16.55
CA GLY A 230 5.07 3.09 -16.99
C GLY A 230 3.87 2.28 -16.51
N PRO A 231 2.66 2.83 -16.58
CA PRO A 231 1.47 2.22 -15.98
C PRO A 231 1.20 0.80 -16.48
N ALA A 232 1.29 0.53 -17.79
CA ALA A 232 1.05 -0.80 -18.34
C ALA A 232 2.06 -1.84 -17.79
N ILE A 233 3.33 -1.48 -17.69
CA ILE A 233 4.39 -2.35 -17.15
C ILE A 233 4.18 -2.60 -15.65
N LEU A 234 3.90 -1.54 -14.89
CA LEU A 234 3.70 -1.67 -13.43
C LEU A 234 2.51 -2.58 -13.12
N GLN A 235 1.40 -2.44 -13.83
CA GLN A 235 0.23 -3.29 -13.60
C GLN A 235 0.49 -4.74 -13.99
N VAL A 236 1.04 -4.99 -15.18
CA VAL A 236 1.29 -6.36 -15.66
C VAL A 236 2.32 -7.09 -14.82
N SER A 237 3.25 -6.37 -14.19
CA SER A 237 4.26 -6.98 -13.31
C SER A 237 3.67 -7.74 -12.12
N SER A 238 2.44 -7.41 -11.72
CA SER A 238 1.72 -8.12 -10.65
C SER A 238 1.21 -9.51 -11.09
N TYR A 239 1.20 -9.78 -12.38
CA TYR A 239 0.77 -11.06 -12.99
C TYR A 239 1.93 -11.87 -13.57
N TRP A 240 3.14 -11.31 -13.53
CA TRP A 240 4.35 -11.93 -14.06
C TRP A 240 5.10 -12.71 -12.99
N ALA A 241 5.57 -13.90 -13.34
CA ALA A 241 6.50 -14.67 -12.50
C ALA A 241 7.91 -14.65 -13.12
N ALA A 242 8.94 -14.77 -12.27
CA ALA A 242 10.33 -14.73 -12.71
C ALA A 242 10.63 -15.80 -13.75
N GLY A 243 11.07 -15.39 -14.94
CA GLY A 243 11.36 -16.26 -16.09
C GLY A 243 10.25 -16.31 -17.14
N ASP A 244 9.06 -15.81 -16.85
CA ASP A 244 7.98 -15.78 -17.84
C ASP A 244 8.25 -14.70 -18.90
N PRO A 245 7.82 -14.91 -20.16
CA PRO A 245 7.84 -13.88 -21.17
C PRO A 245 6.75 -12.83 -20.92
N ILE A 246 7.02 -11.61 -21.38
CA ILE A 246 5.99 -10.58 -21.61
C ILE A 246 5.83 -10.33 -23.09
N THR A 247 4.62 -10.06 -23.54
CA THR A 247 4.35 -9.61 -24.90
C THR A 247 4.09 -8.11 -24.89
N VAL A 248 4.78 -7.38 -25.77
CA VAL A 248 4.65 -5.94 -25.94
C VAL A 248 4.13 -5.64 -27.34
N HIS A 249 2.96 -5.01 -27.41
CA HIS A 249 2.38 -4.49 -28.65
C HIS A 249 2.45 -2.96 -28.61
N LEU A 250 3.31 -2.36 -29.43
CA LEU A 250 3.67 -0.94 -29.38
C LEU A 250 2.64 -0.01 -30.06
N ALA A 251 1.72 -0.54 -30.83
CA ALA A 251 0.71 0.24 -31.54
C ALA A 251 -0.64 -0.47 -31.49
N PRO A 252 -1.25 -0.60 -30.29
CA PRO A 252 -2.45 -1.44 -30.11
C PRO A 252 -3.66 -0.96 -30.93
N ASP A 253 -3.72 0.34 -31.26
CA ASP A 253 -4.83 0.96 -31.98
C ASP A 253 -4.52 1.19 -33.48
N THR A 254 -3.40 0.67 -33.98
CA THR A 254 -2.95 0.88 -35.36
C THR A 254 -3.00 -0.42 -36.15
N GLU A 255 -3.79 -0.47 -37.20
CA GLU A 255 -3.67 -1.50 -38.22
C GLU A 255 -2.39 -1.26 -39.04
N LEU A 256 -1.31 -2.00 -38.74
CA LEU A 256 -0.01 -1.84 -39.40
C LEU A 256 -0.08 -2.02 -40.92
N GLY A 257 -1.12 -2.72 -41.42
CA GLY A 257 -1.37 -2.88 -42.87
C GLY A 257 -1.84 -1.61 -43.59
N THR A 258 -2.22 -0.57 -42.89
CA THR A 258 -2.66 0.73 -43.44
C THR A 258 -1.56 1.80 -43.43
N VAL A 259 -0.43 1.52 -42.76
CA VAL A 259 0.69 2.46 -42.58
C VAL A 259 1.89 2.13 -43.48
N LEU A 260 1.90 0.96 -44.09
CA LEU A 260 2.89 0.51 -45.08
C LEU A 260 2.30 0.63 -46.48
#